data_62c9acb3c23ad04324bd52de435e4417
#
_entry.id   62c9acb3c23ad04324bd52de435e4417
#
_cell.length_a   1.000
_cell.length_b   1.000
_cell.length_c   1.000
_cell.angle_alpha   90.00
_cell.angle_beta   90.00
_cell.angle_gamma   90.00
#
_symmetry.space_group_name_H-M   'P 1'
#
loop_
_entity.id
_entity.type
_entity.pdbx_description
1 polymer ?
#
loop_
_entity_poly.entity_id
_entity_poly.type
_entity_poly.pdbx_seq_one_letter_code
_entity_poly.pdbx_strand_id
1 'polypeptide(L)'
;MLSPTKSFALTCLLLGSFARVVLGQYSVQLDLTEQKAYLLYNDRAVMQSPICSGRPGHLTPSGTFHIIRKDLNHVSSIYGRIVDRWKRTVVVDADVDMPTPAGTRFINAPMHYFMEFAPGIGMHAGYLPGYPASHGCVRLPEKSAIAFFQALPVGAPVTVFGAIPRNRQYQVNNRDDNQRYYDRFYNDPRYYYRGRVITPGPFGFWQ
;
A
#
# COMPACT_ATOMS: atom_id res chain seq x y z
N MET A 1 -35.11 40.91 -67.24
CA MET A 1 -35.59 39.84 -66.36
C MET A 1 -34.39 39.00 -65.99
N LEU A 2 -33.84 39.24 -64.81
CA LEU A 2 -32.65 38.53 -64.30
C LEU A 2 -33.08 37.49 -63.24
N SER A 3 -32.75 36.23 -63.47
CA SER A 3 -33.04 35.09 -62.60
C SER A 3 -32.01 35.09 -61.44
N PRO A 4 -32.41 34.82 -60.17
CA PRO A 4 -31.48 34.69 -59.09
C PRO A 4 -30.94 33.27 -58.99
N THR A 5 -29.62 33.14 -59.08
CA THR A 5 -28.87 31.91 -58.79
C THR A 5 -28.87 31.64 -57.29
N LYS A 6 -29.42 30.47 -56.87
CA LYS A 6 -29.40 29.98 -55.48
C LYS A 6 -28.04 29.36 -55.20
N SER A 7 -27.27 30.04 -54.36
CA SER A 7 -26.02 29.50 -53.82
C SER A 7 -26.34 28.48 -52.70
N PHE A 8 -26.03 27.18 -52.92
CA PHE A 8 -26.09 26.15 -51.89
C PHE A 8 -24.76 26.15 -51.10
N ALA A 9 -24.79 26.66 -49.91
CA ALA A 9 -23.66 26.55 -49.01
C ALA A 9 -23.64 25.15 -48.37
N LEU A 10 -22.69 24.31 -48.79
CA LEU A 10 -22.44 22.98 -48.22
C LEU A 10 -21.66 23.12 -46.93
N THR A 11 -22.34 23.08 -45.79
CA THR A 11 -21.70 23.09 -44.46
C THR A 11 -21.20 21.68 -44.14
N CYS A 12 -19.92 21.44 -44.39
CA CYS A 12 -19.25 20.23 -43.92
C CYS A 12 -19.09 20.23 -42.38
N LEU A 13 -19.94 19.48 -41.70
CA LEU A 13 -19.83 19.23 -40.24
C LEU A 13 -18.71 18.21 -40.03
N LEU A 14 -17.51 18.70 -39.74
CA LEU A 14 -16.38 17.84 -39.30
C LEU A 14 -16.66 17.31 -37.89
N LEU A 15 -17.28 16.14 -37.79
CA LEU A 15 -17.33 15.36 -36.56
C LEU A 15 -15.93 14.85 -36.25
N GLY A 16 -15.15 15.64 -35.50
CA GLY A 16 -13.87 15.21 -34.94
C GLY A 16 -14.10 14.10 -33.91
N SER A 17 -13.93 12.85 -34.32
CA SER A 17 -13.83 11.73 -33.40
C SER A 17 -12.55 11.90 -32.57
N PHE A 18 -12.67 12.49 -31.39
CA PHE A 18 -11.59 12.44 -30.40
C PHE A 18 -11.45 10.99 -29.95
N ALA A 19 -10.51 10.26 -30.53
CA ALA A 19 -10.07 8.99 -30.01
C ALA A 19 -9.52 9.24 -28.59
N ARG A 20 -10.32 8.88 -27.57
CA ARG A 20 -9.83 8.86 -26.19
C ARG A 20 -8.75 7.78 -26.13
N VAL A 21 -7.50 8.18 -26.01
CA VAL A 21 -6.42 7.28 -25.64
C VAL A 21 -6.73 6.84 -24.21
N VAL A 22 -7.27 5.64 -24.06
CA VAL A 22 -7.42 4.99 -22.76
C VAL A 22 -6.02 4.55 -22.35
N LEU A 23 -5.33 5.41 -21.60
CA LEU A 23 -4.10 5.00 -20.93
C LEU A 23 -4.48 3.91 -19.95
N GLY A 24 -3.82 2.77 -20.02
CA GLY A 24 -4.04 1.67 -19.11
C GLY A 24 -3.87 2.14 -17.65
N GLN A 25 -4.85 1.80 -16.80
CA GLN A 25 -4.91 2.26 -15.44
C GLN A 25 -4.62 1.11 -14.47
N TYR A 26 -3.67 1.34 -13.56
CA TYR A 26 -3.48 0.46 -12.41
C TYR A 26 -4.48 0.80 -11.30
N SER A 27 -4.99 -0.25 -10.66
CA SER A 27 -5.83 -0.17 -9.46
C SER A 27 -5.47 -1.29 -8.49
N VAL A 28 -6.00 -1.24 -7.28
CA VAL A 28 -5.80 -2.29 -6.28
C VAL A 28 -7.11 -2.69 -5.63
N GLN A 29 -7.26 -3.98 -5.38
CA GLN A 29 -8.32 -4.56 -4.57
C GLN A 29 -7.71 -5.22 -3.33
N LEU A 30 -8.30 -4.95 -2.15
CA LEU A 30 -7.90 -5.50 -0.86
C LEU A 30 -9.05 -6.33 -0.32
N ASP A 31 -8.85 -7.66 -0.29
CA ASP A 31 -9.81 -8.62 0.28
C ASP A 31 -9.45 -8.88 1.75
N LEU A 32 -10.26 -8.33 2.65
CA LEU A 32 -10.06 -8.48 4.10
C LEU A 32 -10.43 -9.88 4.60
N THR A 33 -11.29 -10.61 3.86
CA THR A 33 -11.71 -11.96 4.22
C THR A 33 -10.60 -12.97 3.93
N GLU A 34 -10.03 -12.90 2.74
CA GLU A 34 -8.97 -13.81 2.32
C GLU A 34 -7.56 -13.33 2.69
N GLN A 35 -7.44 -12.09 3.24
CA GLN A 35 -6.17 -11.44 3.54
C GLN A 35 -5.27 -11.42 2.30
N LYS A 36 -5.81 -10.88 1.19
CA LYS A 36 -5.15 -10.78 -0.10
C LYS A 36 -5.28 -9.39 -0.70
N ALA A 37 -4.25 -8.98 -1.42
CA ALA A 37 -4.26 -7.81 -2.29
C ALA A 37 -4.08 -8.24 -3.73
N TYR A 38 -4.80 -7.60 -4.63
CA TYR A 38 -4.71 -7.79 -6.08
C TYR A 38 -4.31 -6.46 -6.73
N LEU A 39 -3.19 -6.45 -7.43
CA LEU A 39 -2.82 -5.37 -8.34
C LEU A 39 -3.51 -5.64 -9.67
N LEU A 40 -4.28 -4.68 -10.16
CA LEU A 40 -5.00 -4.80 -11.42
C LEU A 40 -4.41 -3.83 -12.46
N TYR A 41 -4.44 -4.24 -13.71
CA TYR A 41 -4.20 -3.39 -14.87
C TYR A 41 -5.38 -3.55 -15.83
N ASN A 42 -6.12 -2.47 -16.12
CA ASN A 42 -7.36 -2.51 -16.88
C ASN A 42 -8.33 -3.59 -16.36
N ASP A 43 -8.60 -3.57 -15.06
CA ASP A 43 -9.50 -4.47 -14.32
C ASP A 43 -9.11 -5.96 -14.35
N ARG A 44 -7.94 -6.30 -14.87
CA ARG A 44 -7.40 -7.66 -14.83
C ARG A 44 -6.33 -7.77 -13.76
N ALA A 45 -6.44 -8.75 -12.88
CA ALA A 45 -5.42 -9.01 -11.87
C ALA A 45 -4.10 -9.45 -12.54
N VAL A 46 -3.07 -8.65 -12.35
CA VAL A 46 -1.70 -8.91 -12.86
C VAL A 46 -0.76 -9.41 -11.78
N MET A 47 -1.10 -9.17 -10.51
CA MET A 47 -0.34 -9.67 -9.35
C MET A 47 -1.26 -9.91 -8.17
N GLN A 48 -0.99 -10.95 -7.39
CA GLN A 48 -1.63 -11.24 -6.11
C GLN A 48 -0.58 -11.28 -5.00
N SER A 49 -0.95 -10.81 -3.81
CA SER A 49 -0.09 -10.80 -2.62
C SER A 49 -0.88 -11.14 -1.38
N PRO A 50 -0.33 -11.90 -0.42
CA PRO A 50 -0.90 -11.94 0.92
C PRO A 50 -0.78 -10.56 1.58
N ILE A 51 -1.66 -10.28 2.54
CA ILE A 51 -1.65 -9.06 3.35
C ILE A 51 -1.81 -9.37 4.84
N CYS A 52 -1.54 -8.36 5.67
CA CYS A 52 -1.98 -8.32 7.05
C CYS A 52 -2.74 -7.01 7.26
N SER A 53 -4.06 -7.10 7.35
CA SER A 53 -4.96 -5.96 7.59
C SER A 53 -5.10 -5.61 9.07
N GLY A 54 -5.90 -4.61 9.36
CA GLY A 54 -6.21 -4.17 10.73
C GLY A 54 -6.88 -5.26 11.57
N ARG A 55 -6.47 -5.35 12.84
CA ARG A 55 -7.02 -6.28 13.85
C ARG A 55 -8.40 -5.80 14.36
N PRO A 56 -9.15 -6.63 15.09
CA PRO A 56 -10.34 -6.19 15.82
C PRO A 56 -10.04 -4.97 16.70
N GLY A 57 -10.90 -3.96 16.66
CA GLY A 57 -10.69 -2.66 17.33
C GLY A 57 -9.86 -1.63 16.53
N HIS A 58 -9.16 -2.07 15.47
CA HIS A 58 -8.35 -1.23 14.58
C HIS A 58 -8.54 -1.66 13.13
N LEU A 59 -9.77 -1.71 12.68
CA LEU A 59 -10.11 -2.26 11.36
C LEU A 59 -9.58 -1.39 10.22
N THR A 60 -9.12 -2.03 9.16
CA THR A 60 -8.95 -1.38 7.87
C THR A 60 -10.34 -1.01 7.33
N PRO A 61 -10.59 0.26 6.95
CA PRO A 61 -11.90 0.67 6.46
C PRO A 61 -12.22 0.02 5.11
N SER A 62 -13.46 -0.49 4.98
CA SER A 62 -13.99 -0.99 3.71
C SER A 62 -14.59 0.14 2.89
N GLY A 63 -14.52 0.04 1.56
CA GLY A 63 -15.05 1.04 0.63
C GLY A 63 -14.18 1.24 -0.58
N THR A 64 -14.46 2.31 -1.31
CA THR A 64 -13.68 2.74 -2.47
C THR A 64 -12.93 4.02 -2.14
N PHE A 65 -11.64 4.00 -2.36
CA PHE A 65 -10.68 5.06 -2.04
C PHE A 65 -9.80 5.32 -3.26
N HIS A 66 -8.87 6.26 -3.09
CA HIS A 66 -7.80 6.52 -4.06
C HIS A 66 -6.49 6.70 -3.30
N ILE A 67 -5.36 6.40 -3.95
CA ILE A 67 -4.05 6.71 -3.37
C ILE A 67 -3.94 8.23 -3.20
N ILE A 68 -3.83 8.70 -1.95
CA ILE A 68 -3.77 10.12 -1.58
C ILE A 68 -2.35 10.63 -1.72
N ARG A 69 -1.38 9.86 -1.21
CA ARG A 69 0.05 10.17 -1.29
C ARG A 69 0.89 8.91 -1.21
N LYS A 70 2.16 9.04 -1.60
CA LYS A 70 3.15 7.97 -1.54
C LYS A 70 4.40 8.49 -0.84
N ASP A 71 4.99 7.64 0.01
CA ASP A 71 6.21 7.97 0.73
C ASP A 71 7.10 6.72 0.82
N LEU A 72 8.28 6.80 0.23
CA LEU A 72 9.21 5.68 0.16
C LEU A 72 9.72 5.25 1.54
N ASN A 73 9.98 6.21 2.43
CA ASN A 73 10.62 6.01 3.72
C ASN A 73 9.74 6.43 4.89
N HIS A 74 8.44 6.26 4.74
CA HIS A 74 7.48 6.64 5.78
C HIS A 74 7.78 5.94 7.11
N VAL A 75 7.58 6.69 8.20
CA VAL A 75 7.72 6.20 9.57
C VAL A 75 6.44 6.56 10.33
N SER A 76 5.89 5.63 11.08
CA SER A 76 4.71 5.90 11.90
C SER A 76 5.02 6.98 12.93
N SER A 77 4.10 7.94 13.11
CA SER A 77 4.19 8.95 14.18
C SER A 77 3.66 8.43 15.52
N ILE A 78 2.89 7.35 15.51
CA ILE A 78 2.15 6.85 16.68
C ILE A 78 2.69 5.49 17.13
N TYR A 79 2.86 4.55 16.20
CA TYR A 79 3.16 3.15 16.51
C TYR A 79 4.65 2.84 16.36
N GLY A 80 5.12 1.93 17.21
CA GLY A 80 6.51 1.55 17.23
C GLY A 80 6.80 0.38 18.15
N ARG A 81 7.99 0.39 18.71
CA ARG A 81 8.45 -0.60 19.70
C ARG A 81 9.30 0.08 20.76
N ILE A 82 9.36 -0.50 21.95
CA ILE A 82 10.30 -0.08 22.98
C ILE A 82 11.50 -1.04 22.96
N VAL A 83 12.70 -0.49 22.94
CA VAL A 83 13.95 -1.26 22.93
C VAL A 83 14.86 -0.88 24.10
N ASP A 84 15.68 -1.85 24.53
CA ASP A 84 16.73 -1.60 25.52
C ASP A 84 17.96 -0.90 24.90
N ARG A 85 18.98 -0.65 25.72
CA ARG A 85 20.26 -0.02 25.32
C ARG A 85 21.01 -0.80 24.24
N TRP A 86 20.77 -2.11 24.14
CA TRP A 86 21.37 -2.98 23.12
C TRP A 86 20.49 -3.14 21.86
N LYS A 87 19.42 -2.33 21.73
CA LYS A 87 18.42 -2.36 20.66
C LYS A 87 17.55 -3.62 20.63
N ARG A 88 17.54 -4.43 21.69
CA ARG A 88 16.64 -5.59 21.81
C ARG A 88 15.24 -5.09 22.13
N THR A 89 14.24 -5.64 21.45
CA THR A 89 12.84 -5.25 21.65
C THR A 89 12.32 -5.76 22.99
N VAL A 90 11.86 -4.86 23.83
CA VAL A 90 11.23 -5.12 25.14
C VAL A 90 9.71 -5.12 25.02
N VAL A 91 9.16 -4.20 24.19
CA VAL A 91 7.74 -4.14 23.85
C VAL A 91 7.60 -4.06 22.33
N VAL A 92 6.93 -5.05 21.75
CA VAL A 92 6.82 -5.22 20.28
C VAL A 92 5.79 -4.27 19.67
N ASP A 93 4.69 -4.02 20.37
CA ASP A 93 3.54 -3.27 19.88
C ASP A 93 3.29 -2.11 20.85
N ALA A 94 4.10 -1.08 20.71
CA ALA A 94 4.04 0.12 21.53
C ALA A 94 3.47 1.30 20.75
N ASP A 95 2.79 2.19 21.43
CA ASP A 95 2.46 3.51 20.92
C ASP A 95 3.30 4.60 21.61
N VAL A 96 3.29 5.79 21.05
CA VAL A 96 4.13 6.91 21.49
C VAL A 96 3.79 7.38 22.91
N ASP A 97 2.54 7.16 23.35
CA ASP A 97 2.05 7.58 24.68
C ASP A 97 2.32 6.52 25.75
N MET A 98 2.80 5.33 25.37
CA MET A 98 3.10 4.26 26.29
C MET A 98 4.30 4.61 27.19
N PRO A 99 4.21 4.42 28.52
CA PRO A 99 5.32 4.64 29.44
C PRO A 99 6.57 3.85 29.02
N THR A 100 7.69 4.54 28.91
CA THR A 100 8.96 3.94 28.52
C THR A 100 9.75 3.57 29.79
N PRO A 101 9.98 2.27 30.09
CA PRO A 101 10.74 1.84 31.25
C PRO A 101 12.15 2.43 31.28
N ALA A 102 12.71 2.62 32.48
CA ALA A 102 14.08 3.16 32.65
C ALA A 102 15.10 2.34 31.84
N GLY A 103 16.00 3.00 31.13
CA GLY A 103 17.02 2.37 30.31
C GLY A 103 16.52 1.83 28.96
N THR A 104 15.28 2.15 28.59
CA THR A 104 14.70 1.81 27.29
C THR A 104 14.33 3.07 26.49
N ARG A 105 14.01 2.91 25.21
CA ARG A 105 13.53 4.00 24.35
C ARG A 105 12.52 3.52 23.35
N PHE A 106 11.58 4.39 22.98
CA PHE A 106 10.64 4.16 21.88
C PHE A 106 11.34 4.34 20.53
N ILE A 107 11.02 3.44 19.58
CA ILE A 107 11.44 3.54 18.17
C ILE A 107 10.21 3.41 17.30
N ASN A 108 9.97 4.41 16.48
CA ASN A 108 8.86 4.45 15.54
C ASN A 108 8.93 3.29 14.53
N ALA A 109 7.77 2.77 14.13
CA ALA A 109 7.68 1.69 13.15
C ALA A 109 7.99 2.21 11.73
N PRO A 110 8.95 1.64 10.99
CA PRO A 110 9.14 1.95 9.58
C PRO A 110 7.98 1.36 8.78
N MET A 111 7.54 2.13 7.81
CA MET A 111 6.42 1.82 6.92
C MET A 111 6.86 2.09 5.47
N HIS A 112 7.93 1.43 5.03
CA HIS A 112 8.51 1.66 3.70
C HIS A 112 7.51 1.38 2.58
N TYR A 113 7.64 2.11 1.47
CA TYR A 113 6.73 2.03 0.33
C TYR A 113 5.29 2.35 0.71
N PHE A 114 5.10 3.35 1.56
CA PHE A 114 3.78 3.73 2.05
C PHE A 114 2.94 4.36 0.94
N MET A 115 1.72 3.85 0.81
CA MET A 115 0.70 4.32 -0.13
C MET A 115 -0.57 4.59 0.67
N GLU A 116 -0.78 5.84 1.04
CA GLU A 116 -1.95 6.26 1.81
C GLU A 116 -3.20 6.26 0.93
N PHE A 117 -4.30 5.68 1.41
CA PHE A 117 -5.59 5.68 0.70
C PHE A 117 -6.76 6.16 1.55
N ALA A 118 -6.59 6.25 2.87
CA ALA A 118 -7.51 6.89 3.79
C ALA A 118 -6.70 7.67 4.83
N PRO A 119 -7.25 8.67 5.54
CA PRO A 119 -6.50 9.47 6.49
C PRO A 119 -5.72 8.62 7.50
N GLY A 120 -4.40 8.67 7.46
CA GLY A 120 -3.51 7.90 8.31
C GLY A 120 -3.44 6.39 8.01
N ILE A 121 -4.14 5.90 7.00
CA ILE A 121 -4.19 4.46 6.65
C ILE A 121 -3.69 4.26 5.23
N GLY A 122 -2.76 3.34 5.08
CA GLY A 122 -2.17 3.00 3.79
C GLY A 122 -1.68 1.57 3.71
N MET A 123 -1.21 1.20 2.53
CA MET A 123 -0.46 -0.04 2.29
C MET A 123 1.03 0.25 2.46
N HIS A 124 1.79 -0.70 3.01
CA HIS A 124 3.25 -0.56 3.16
C HIS A 124 3.92 -1.92 3.32
N ALA A 125 5.24 -1.97 3.17
CA ALA A 125 6.01 -3.16 3.51
C ALA A 125 5.93 -3.44 5.02
N GLY A 126 5.71 -4.70 5.39
CA GLY A 126 5.63 -5.06 6.80
C GLY A 126 5.57 -6.56 7.05
N TYR A 127 5.65 -6.93 8.32
CA TYR A 127 5.55 -8.32 8.76
C TYR A 127 4.09 -8.84 8.67
N LEU A 128 3.96 -10.05 8.15
CA LEU A 128 2.69 -10.77 8.03
C LEU A 128 2.70 -11.98 8.95
N PRO A 129 2.02 -11.94 10.10
CA PRO A 129 1.92 -13.08 11.02
C PRO A 129 0.98 -14.18 10.51
N GLY A 130 0.29 -13.97 9.38
CA GLY A 130 -0.72 -14.88 8.82
C GLY A 130 -2.15 -14.60 9.30
N TYR A 131 -2.34 -13.52 10.04
CA TYR A 131 -3.65 -13.06 10.54
C TYR A 131 -3.71 -11.52 10.60
N PRO A 132 -4.90 -10.91 10.66
CA PRO A 132 -5.05 -9.47 10.86
C PRO A 132 -4.46 -9.02 12.20
N ALA A 133 -3.40 -8.21 12.15
CA ALA A 133 -2.63 -7.80 13.33
C ALA A 133 -2.18 -6.33 13.27
N SER A 134 -2.61 -5.57 12.27
CA SER A 134 -2.26 -4.17 12.11
C SER A 134 -3.17 -3.25 12.92
N HIS A 135 -2.79 -1.99 13.05
CA HIS A 135 -3.60 -0.89 13.61
C HIS A 135 -4.41 -0.13 12.54
N GLY A 136 -4.77 -0.82 11.45
CA GLY A 136 -5.58 -0.26 10.36
C GLY A 136 -4.86 -0.25 9.01
N CYS A 137 -3.57 -0.01 8.96
CA CYS A 137 -2.79 -0.12 7.73
C CYS A 137 -2.74 -1.56 7.20
N VAL A 138 -2.45 -1.70 5.91
CA VAL A 138 -2.33 -2.99 5.24
C VAL A 138 -0.86 -3.29 4.99
N ARG A 139 -0.34 -4.31 5.68
CA ARG A 139 1.05 -4.75 5.49
C ARG A 139 1.13 -5.69 4.30
N LEU A 140 2.15 -5.51 3.48
CA LEU A 140 2.51 -6.34 2.33
C LEU A 140 3.91 -6.93 2.54
N PRO A 141 4.22 -8.11 1.99
CA PRO A 141 5.60 -8.53 1.82
C PRO A 141 6.37 -7.46 1.05
N GLU A 142 7.64 -7.25 1.39
CA GLU A 142 8.44 -6.17 0.82
C GLU A 142 8.45 -6.16 -0.72
N LYS A 143 8.66 -7.32 -1.35
CA LYS A 143 8.64 -7.43 -2.82
C LYS A 143 7.31 -6.96 -3.43
N SER A 144 6.20 -7.32 -2.78
CA SER A 144 4.87 -6.89 -3.20
C SER A 144 4.67 -5.39 -2.97
N ALA A 145 5.09 -4.87 -1.82
CA ALA A 145 5.00 -3.44 -1.53
C ALA A 145 5.78 -2.60 -2.56
N ILE A 146 6.98 -3.05 -2.96
CA ILE A 146 7.78 -2.41 -4.02
C ILE A 146 7.00 -2.41 -5.34
N ALA A 147 6.48 -3.57 -5.78
CA ALA A 147 5.77 -3.70 -7.05
C ALA A 147 4.50 -2.83 -7.07
N PHE A 148 3.70 -2.84 -6.00
CA PHE A 148 2.52 -2.00 -5.86
C PHE A 148 2.88 -0.51 -5.84
N PHE A 149 3.91 -0.14 -5.08
CA PHE A 149 4.39 1.24 -5.01
C PHE A 149 4.85 1.76 -6.37
N GLN A 150 5.51 0.94 -7.16
CA GLN A 150 5.97 1.32 -8.50
C GLN A 150 4.82 1.45 -9.50
N ALA A 151 3.85 0.52 -9.44
CA ALA A 151 2.75 0.46 -10.40
C ALA A 151 1.64 1.49 -10.14
N LEU A 152 1.29 1.75 -8.87
CA LEU A 152 0.16 2.59 -8.49
C LEU A 152 0.56 4.07 -8.43
N PRO A 153 0.04 4.95 -9.29
CA PRO A 153 0.22 6.39 -9.15
C PRO A 153 -0.65 6.96 -8.00
N VAL A 154 -0.36 8.18 -7.58
CA VAL A 154 -1.31 8.98 -6.78
C VAL A 154 -2.59 9.15 -7.59
N GLY A 155 -3.74 9.00 -6.96
CA GLY A 155 -5.05 8.96 -7.62
C GLY A 155 -5.49 7.58 -8.08
N ALA A 156 -4.64 6.53 -8.02
CA ALA A 156 -5.03 5.17 -8.38
C ALA A 156 -6.17 4.67 -7.49
N PRO A 157 -7.20 3.99 -8.07
CA PRO A 157 -8.32 3.45 -7.30
C PRO A 157 -7.87 2.35 -6.34
N VAL A 158 -8.46 2.36 -5.13
CA VAL A 158 -8.29 1.34 -4.09
C VAL A 158 -9.67 0.87 -3.65
N THR A 159 -10.00 -0.40 -3.87
CA THR A 159 -11.23 -1.01 -3.38
C THR A 159 -10.92 -1.95 -2.23
N VAL A 160 -11.48 -1.68 -1.05
CA VAL A 160 -11.34 -2.53 0.14
C VAL A 160 -12.68 -3.20 0.41
N PHE A 161 -12.72 -4.52 0.44
CA PHE A 161 -13.94 -5.30 0.60
C PHE A 161 -13.76 -6.51 1.52
N GLY A 162 -14.88 -7.14 1.85
CA GLY A 162 -14.91 -8.25 2.80
C GLY A 162 -14.81 -7.79 4.27
N ALA A 163 -14.72 -8.75 5.16
CA ALA A 163 -14.59 -8.54 6.59
C ALA A 163 -13.69 -9.62 7.19
N ILE A 164 -12.92 -9.28 8.21
CA ILE A 164 -12.11 -10.26 8.93
C ILE A 164 -13.04 -11.33 9.55
N PRO A 165 -12.77 -12.63 9.32
CA PRO A 165 -13.56 -13.71 9.91
C PRO A 165 -13.47 -13.70 11.42
N ARG A 166 -14.62 -13.60 12.11
CA ARG A 166 -14.68 -13.54 13.58
C ARG A 166 -14.22 -14.82 14.28
N ASN A 167 -14.33 -15.95 13.60
CA ASN A 167 -14.09 -17.28 14.18
C ASN A 167 -12.81 -17.99 13.67
N ARG A 168 -11.95 -17.28 12.93
CA ARG A 168 -10.67 -17.85 12.51
C ARG A 168 -9.72 -17.81 13.71
N GLN A 169 -9.43 -18.95 14.30
CA GLN A 169 -8.29 -19.08 15.20
C GLN A 169 -7.02 -18.97 14.36
N TYR A 170 -6.46 -17.76 14.35
CA TYR A 170 -5.16 -17.56 13.73
C TYR A 170 -4.11 -18.14 14.67
N GLN A 171 -3.35 -19.13 14.19
CA GLN A 171 -2.21 -19.63 14.93
C GLN A 171 -1.20 -18.48 15.06
N VAL A 172 -1.01 -18.02 16.28
CA VAL A 172 0.02 -17.02 16.61
C VAL A 172 1.37 -17.68 16.41
N ASN A 173 1.95 -17.52 15.22
CA ASN A 173 3.32 -17.93 14.99
C ASN A 173 4.25 -17.12 15.90
N ASN A 174 5.09 -17.84 16.57
CA ASN A 174 6.06 -17.57 17.60
C ASN A 174 6.60 -16.13 17.67
N ARG A 175 6.76 -15.60 18.89
CA ARG A 175 7.44 -14.32 19.20
C ARG A 175 8.80 -14.18 18.50
N ASP A 176 9.48 -15.30 18.28
CA ASP A 176 10.80 -15.36 17.65
C ASP A 176 10.79 -14.93 16.17
N ASP A 177 9.71 -15.22 15.42
CA ASP A 177 9.61 -14.81 14.03
C ASP A 177 9.36 -13.30 13.89
N ASN A 178 8.56 -12.73 14.80
CA ASN A 178 8.38 -11.28 14.91
C ASN A 178 9.71 -10.60 15.23
N GLN A 179 10.46 -11.13 16.19
CA GLN A 179 11.75 -10.57 16.58
C GLN A 179 12.73 -10.61 15.42
N ARG A 180 12.88 -11.76 14.74
CA ARG A 180 13.77 -11.91 13.55
C ARG A 180 13.41 -10.98 12.42
N TYR A 181 12.10 -10.77 12.18
CA TYR A 181 11.66 -9.81 11.15
C TYR A 181 12.06 -8.39 11.52
N TYR A 182 11.75 -7.96 12.76
CA TYR A 182 12.11 -6.63 13.23
C TYR A 182 13.63 -6.45 13.23
N ASP A 183 14.41 -7.43 13.65
CA ASP A 183 15.86 -7.35 13.64
C ASP A 183 16.43 -7.23 12.22
N ARG A 184 15.87 -7.97 11.27
CA ARG A 184 16.26 -7.88 9.85
C ARG A 184 15.85 -6.55 9.23
N PHE A 185 14.63 -6.09 9.49
CA PHE A 185 14.08 -4.87 8.86
C PHE A 185 14.66 -3.59 9.48
N TYR A 186 14.81 -3.54 10.80
CA TYR A 186 15.25 -2.35 11.52
C TYR A 186 16.77 -2.22 11.65
N ASN A 187 17.50 -3.31 11.52
CA ASN A 187 18.95 -3.31 11.65
C ASN A 187 19.67 -3.48 10.31
N ASP A 188 18.96 -3.60 9.20
CA ASP A 188 19.57 -3.72 7.87
C ASP A 188 20.01 -2.33 7.37
N PRO A 189 21.33 -2.09 7.23
CA PRO A 189 21.85 -0.80 6.75
C PRO A 189 21.34 -0.40 5.38
N ARG A 190 20.84 -1.35 4.58
CA ARG A 190 20.30 -1.11 3.24
C ARG A 190 19.06 -0.24 3.28
N TYR A 191 18.30 -0.26 4.37
CA TYR A 191 17.10 0.56 4.55
C TYR A 191 17.39 1.96 5.09
N TYR A 192 18.53 2.16 5.76
CA TYR A 192 18.90 3.46 6.33
C TYR A 192 19.62 4.39 5.36
N TYR A 193 20.24 3.88 4.25
CA TYR A 193 21.21 4.66 3.48
C TYR A 193 21.11 4.64 1.95
N ARG A 194 20.08 4.07 1.33
CA ARG A 194 20.01 4.09 -0.16
C ARG A 194 18.70 4.63 -0.68
N GLY A 195 18.61 5.96 -0.75
CA GLY A 195 17.76 6.65 -1.72
C GLY A 195 18.23 6.48 -3.16
N ARG A 196 18.50 5.25 -3.61
CA ARG A 196 18.63 4.95 -5.03
C ARG A 196 17.27 4.54 -5.55
N VAL A 197 16.66 5.45 -6.30
CA VAL A 197 15.56 5.13 -7.19
C VAL A 197 16.06 4.08 -8.18
N ILE A 198 15.66 2.82 -7.98
CA ILE A 198 15.80 1.81 -9.03
C ILE A 198 14.64 2.10 -9.97
N THR A 199 14.89 2.80 -11.06
CA THR A 199 13.96 2.93 -12.17
C THR A 199 13.87 1.59 -12.88
N PRO A 200 12.69 0.93 -12.92
CA PRO A 200 12.53 -0.23 -13.78
C PRO A 200 12.56 0.23 -15.23
N GLY A 201 13.32 -0.46 -16.08
CA GLY A 201 13.18 -0.33 -17.52
C GLY A 201 11.75 -0.75 -17.94
N PRO A 202 11.28 -0.34 -19.12
CA PRO A 202 9.89 -0.51 -19.54
C PRO A 202 9.42 -1.97 -19.69
N PHE A 203 10.28 -2.95 -19.53
CA PHE A 203 9.98 -4.39 -19.53
C PHE A 203 11.01 -5.16 -18.70
N GLY A 204 11.02 -4.99 -17.38
CA GLY A 204 11.96 -5.66 -16.50
C GLY A 204 11.42 -6.97 -15.94
N PHE A 205 11.62 -8.09 -16.61
CA PHE A 205 11.70 -9.39 -15.93
C PHE A 205 13.00 -9.43 -15.14
N TRP A 206 12.93 -9.88 -13.91
CA TRP A 206 14.09 -10.12 -13.05
C TRP A 206 14.90 -11.29 -13.61
N GLN A 207 16.16 -11.06 -13.95
CA GLN A 207 17.21 -12.07 -13.95
C GLN A 207 17.93 -12.07 -12.61
#